data_153aeb3e4fc108de762044eb6475a456
#
_entry.id   153aeb3e4fc108de762044eb6475a456
#
_cell.length_a   1.000
_cell.length_b   1.000
_cell.length_c   1.000
_cell.angle_alpha   90.00
_cell.angle_beta   90.00
_cell.angle_gamma   90.00
#
_symmetry.space_group_name_H-M   'P 1'
#
loop_
_entity.id
_entity.type
_entity.pdbx_description
1 polymer ?
#
loop_
_entity_poly.entity_id
_entity_poly.type
_entity_poly.pdbx_seq_one_letter_code
_entity_poly.pdbx_strand_id
1 'polypeptide(L)'
;MPSSVVCDAGGVLAIAGVLEGTVPVDAEFLALDWSTMTIGRFVAARHEGSPERIHVEIGLALSVVHEWFPVRTLVTETLSRAGQGAVDALDSWSALILAETLDLPLFTASDEVSSDRIEIRRPW
;
A
#
# COMPACT_ATOMS: atom_id res chain seq x y z
N MET A 1 -23.32 0.96 0.09
CA MET A 1 -22.15 0.83 0.99
C MET A 1 -20.88 0.82 0.16
N PRO A 2 -19.91 1.67 0.48
CA PRO A 2 -18.63 1.57 -0.21
C PRO A 2 -17.97 0.22 0.08
N SER A 3 -17.30 -0.33 -0.91
CA SER A 3 -16.51 -1.53 -0.72
C SER A 3 -15.16 -1.16 -0.09
N SER A 4 -14.57 -2.10 0.63
CA SER A 4 -13.24 -1.91 1.20
C SER A 4 -12.18 -2.57 0.33
N VAL A 5 -11.04 -1.93 0.21
CA VAL A 5 -9.90 -2.39 -0.60
C VAL A 5 -8.63 -2.22 0.24
N VAL A 6 -7.80 -3.26 0.29
CA VAL A 6 -6.50 -3.16 0.94
C VAL A 6 -5.49 -2.62 -0.06
N CYS A 7 -4.63 -1.71 0.38
CA CYS A 7 -3.62 -1.08 -0.46
C CYS A 7 -2.22 -1.32 0.12
N ASP A 8 -1.25 -1.60 -0.73
CA ASP A 8 0.16 -1.46 -0.36
C ASP A 8 0.60 0.00 -0.53
N ALA A 9 1.86 0.30 -0.27
CA ALA A 9 2.37 1.67 -0.41
C ALA A 9 2.19 2.20 -1.83
N GLY A 10 2.47 1.39 -2.86
CA GLY A 10 2.26 1.80 -4.25
C GLY A 10 0.80 2.08 -4.57
N GLY A 11 -0.12 1.28 -4.02
CA GLY A 11 -1.55 1.51 -4.17
C GLY A 11 -1.98 2.84 -3.55
N VAL A 12 -1.51 3.14 -2.35
CA VAL A 12 -1.79 4.42 -1.68
C VAL A 12 -1.27 5.59 -2.51
N LEU A 13 -0.04 5.49 -3.03
CA LEU A 13 0.56 6.54 -3.85
C LEU A 13 -0.25 6.79 -5.13
N ALA A 14 -0.76 5.74 -5.76
CA ALA A 14 -1.61 5.87 -6.95
C ALA A 14 -2.93 6.57 -6.61
N ILE A 15 -3.58 6.20 -5.51
CA ILE A 15 -4.83 6.82 -5.07
C ILE A 15 -4.61 8.29 -4.75
N ALA A 16 -3.48 8.64 -4.14
CA ALA A 16 -3.13 10.02 -3.82
C ALA A 16 -2.72 10.85 -5.04
N GLY A 17 -2.61 10.23 -6.22
CA GLY A 17 -2.23 10.93 -7.45
C GLY A 17 -0.73 11.14 -7.61
N VAL A 18 0.09 10.51 -6.77
CA VAL A 18 1.55 10.58 -6.86
C VAL A 18 2.06 9.66 -7.96
N LEU A 19 1.43 8.51 -8.14
CA LEU A 19 1.66 7.62 -9.27
C LEU A 19 0.48 7.72 -10.24
N GLU A 20 0.75 7.63 -11.53
CA GLU A 20 -0.29 7.65 -12.56
C GLU A 20 -1.02 6.30 -12.60
N GLY A 21 -2.29 6.34 -12.97
CA GLY A 21 -3.06 5.13 -13.19
C GLY A 21 -4.53 5.31 -12.88
N THR A 22 -5.28 4.24 -13.11
CA THR A 22 -6.70 4.16 -12.77
C THR A 22 -6.85 3.67 -11.34
N VAL A 23 -7.66 4.38 -10.55
CA VAL A 23 -7.86 4.05 -9.15
C VAL A 23 -9.30 3.62 -8.89
N PRO A 24 -9.54 2.76 -7.87
CA PRO A 24 -10.90 2.40 -7.48
C PRO A 24 -11.69 3.64 -7.03
N VAL A 25 -12.98 3.65 -7.33
CA VAL A 25 -13.90 4.70 -6.88
C VAL A 25 -14.89 4.09 -5.88
N ASP A 26 -15.45 4.94 -5.02
CA ASP A 26 -16.45 4.55 -4.02
C ASP A 26 -15.97 3.40 -3.12
N ALA A 27 -14.69 3.45 -2.73
CA ALA A 27 -14.08 2.45 -1.86
C ALA A 27 -13.49 3.09 -0.61
N GLU A 28 -13.47 2.33 0.47
CA GLU A 28 -12.67 2.65 1.64
C GLU A 28 -11.32 1.94 1.53
N PHE A 29 -10.24 2.67 1.78
CA PHE A 29 -8.89 2.18 1.61
C PHE A 29 -8.28 1.82 2.96
N LEU A 30 -7.81 0.58 3.07
CA LEU A 30 -7.18 0.02 4.26
C LEU A 30 -5.71 -0.25 3.96
N ALA A 31 -4.84 0.00 4.91
CA ALA A 31 -3.41 -0.21 4.72
C ALA A 31 -2.73 -0.62 6.02
N LEU A 32 -1.51 -1.14 5.90
CA LEU A 32 -0.68 -1.45 7.05
C LEU A 32 0.11 -0.22 7.51
N ASP A 33 0.27 -0.09 8.80
CA ASP A 33 0.96 1.06 9.41
C ASP A 33 2.39 1.24 8.91
N TRP A 34 3.12 0.17 8.66
CA TRP A 34 4.50 0.27 8.20
C TRP A 34 4.64 0.74 6.74
N SER A 35 3.57 0.67 5.94
CA SER A 35 3.55 1.24 4.60
C SER A 35 3.83 2.74 4.60
N THR A 36 3.60 3.41 5.73
CA THR A 36 3.91 4.84 5.90
C THR A 36 5.39 5.14 5.64
N MET A 37 6.29 4.24 6.01
CA MET A 37 7.72 4.43 5.78
C MET A 37 8.09 4.32 4.29
N THR A 38 7.52 3.36 3.59
CA THR A 38 7.72 3.21 2.15
C THR A 38 7.14 4.39 1.37
N ILE A 39 5.94 4.83 1.75
CA ILE A 39 5.31 6.03 1.17
C ILE A 39 6.19 7.25 1.41
N GLY A 40 6.63 7.46 2.65
CA GLY A 40 7.46 8.60 3.00
C GLY A 40 8.79 8.61 2.26
N ARG A 41 9.43 7.46 2.13
CA ARG A 41 10.69 7.36 1.38
C ARG A 41 10.53 7.70 -0.09
N PHE A 42 9.45 7.24 -0.72
CA PHE A 42 9.17 7.55 -2.11
C PHE A 42 8.93 9.04 -2.32
N VAL A 43 8.12 9.66 -1.47
CA VAL A 43 7.82 11.11 -1.55
C VAL A 43 9.09 11.93 -1.28
N ALA A 44 9.89 11.53 -0.30
CA ALA A 44 11.14 12.24 0.03
C ALA A 44 12.11 12.22 -1.14
N ALA A 45 12.22 11.08 -1.85
CA ALA A 45 13.10 10.98 -3.01
C ALA A 45 12.66 11.90 -4.16
N ARG A 46 11.36 12.14 -4.32
CA ARG A 46 10.83 13.00 -5.37
C ARG A 46 11.06 14.51 -5.09
N HIS A 47 11.16 14.88 -3.82
CA HIS A 47 11.26 16.27 -3.40
C HIS A 47 12.54 16.53 -2.60
N GLU A 48 13.61 15.87 -3.00
CA GLU A 48 14.91 16.03 -2.35
C GLU A 48 15.30 17.49 -2.27
N GLY A 49 15.70 17.93 -1.07
CA GLY A 49 16.04 19.33 -0.82
C GLY A 49 14.87 20.24 -0.49
N SER A 50 13.63 19.71 -0.42
CA SER A 50 12.45 20.52 -0.10
C SER A 50 11.63 19.90 1.05
N PRO A 51 12.08 20.07 2.31
CA PRO A 51 11.40 19.43 3.46
C PRO A 51 9.92 19.80 3.60
N GLU A 52 9.57 21.03 3.24
CA GLU A 52 8.16 21.47 3.33
C GLU A 52 7.27 20.72 2.36
N ARG A 53 7.72 20.50 1.12
CA ARG A 53 6.96 19.73 0.12
C ARG A 53 6.85 18.27 0.52
N ILE A 54 7.92 17.69 1.06
CA ILE A 54 7.93 16.33 1.57
C ILE A 54 6.83 16.18 2.64
N HIS A 55 6.83 17.09 3.62
CA HIS A 55 5.87 17.04 4.72
C HIS A 55 4.42 17.13 4.21
N VAL A 56 4.13 18.07 3.32
CA VAL A 56 2.79 18.26 2.78
C VAL A 56 2.33 17.04 1.97
N GLU A 57 3.17 16.53 1.07
CA GLU A 57 2.79 15.40 0.23
C GLU A 57 2.64 14.10 1.02
N ILE A 58 3.48 13.87 2.02
CA ILE A 58 3.30 12.71 2.90
C ILE A 58 1.94 12.81 3.60
N GLY A 59 1.61 13.97 4.16
CA GLY A 59 0.32 14.17 4.82
C GLY A 59 -0.85 13.90 3.90
N LEU A 60 -0.80 14.40 2.66
CA LEU A 60 -1.84 14.16 1.67
C LEU A 60 -1.94 12.69 1.30
N ALA A 61 -0.80 12.03 1.07
CA ALA A 61 -0.80 10.61 0.71
C ALA A 61 -1.38 9.74 1.84
N LEU A 62 -1.00 10.01 3.09
CA LEU A 62 -1.51 9.24 4.22
C LEU A 62 -3.00 9.50 4.47
N SER A 63 -3.51 10.67 4.10
CA SER A 63 -4.91 11.04 4.35
C SER A 63 -5.91 10.25 3.52
N VAL A 64 -5.49 9.57 2.44
CA VAL A 64 -6.41 8.78 1.61
C VAL A 64 -6.77 7.44 2.26
N VAL A 65 -6.02 7.00 3.26
CA VAL A 65 -6.26 5.74 3.96
C VAL A 65 -7.30 5.96 5.06
N HIS A 66 -8.34 5.13 5.06
CA HIS A 66 -9.43 5.21 6.03
C HIS A 66 -9.10 4.49 7.35
N GLU A 67 -8.34 3.39 7.26
CA GLU A 67 -7.98 2.62 8.45
C GLU A 67 -6.60 1.99 8.30
N TRP A 68 -5.79 2.09 9.34
CA TRP A 68 -4.44 1.53 9.41
C TRP A 68 -4.44 0.29 10.30
N PHE A 69 -3.79 -0.78 9.83
CA PHE A 69 -3.66 -2.04 10.56
C PHE A 69 -2.22 -2.26 11.00
N PRO A 70 -1.99 -2.87 12.17
CA PRO A 70 -0.63 -3.13 12.63
C PRO A 70 -0.01 -4.30 11.85
N VAL A 71 1.21 -4.12 11.38
CA VAL A 71 1.93 -5.16 10.64
C VAL A 71 2.44 -6.28 11.53
N ARG A 72 2.65 -6.03 12.81
CA ARG A 72 3.33 -6.98 13.71
C ARG A 72 2.70 -8.38 13.74
N THR A 73 1.40 -8.49 13.53
CA THR A 73 0.70 -9.78 13.53
C THR A 73 0.93 -10.57 12.23
N LEU A 74 1.48 -9.94 11.21
CA LEU A 74 1.68 -10.53 9.88
C LEU A 74 3.15 -10.79 9.54
N VAL A 75 4.08 -10.43 10.43
CA VAL A 75 5.51 -10.46 10.13
C VAL A 75 5.97 -11.87 9.76
N THR A 76 5.62 -12.85 10.57
CA THR A 76 6.07 -14.24 10.35
C THR A 76 5.57 -14.77 9.02
N GLU A 77 4.30 -14.59 8.71
CA GLU A 77 3.73 -15.08 7.46
C GLU A 77 4.29 -14.31 6.25
N THR A 78 4.48 -13.00 6.38
CA THR A 78 5.09 -12.19 5.32
C THR A 78 6.47 -12.70 4.96
N LEU A 79 7.33 -12.90 5.95
CA LEU A 79 8.68 -13.38 5.72
C LEU A 79 8.70 -14.81 5.20
N SER A 80 7.77 -15.65 5.64
CA SER A 80 7.64 -17.02 5.15
C SER A 80 7.29 -17.08 3.66
N ARG A 81 6.41 -16.20 3.20
CA ARG A 81 5.95 -16.21 1.81
C ARG A 81 6.87 -15.42 0.87
N ALA A 82 7.39 -14.30 1.34
CA ALA A 82 8.19 -13.39 0.53
C ALA A 82 9.69 -13.65 0.60
N GLY A 83 10.14 -14.38 1.62
CA GLY A 83 11.56 -14.54 1.90
C GLY A 83 12.19 -13.22 2.35
N GLN A 84 13.49 -13.08 2.10
CA GLN A 84 14.26 -11.89 2.47
C GLN A 84 14.37 -10.95 1.28
N GLY A 85 13.23 -10.42 0.84
CA GLY A 85 13.18 -9.48 -0.27
C GLY A 85 13.50 -8.04 0.15
N ALA A 86 13.51 -7.16 -0.83
CA ALA A 86 13.61 -5.72 -0.57
C ALA A 86 12.40 -5.23 0.24
N VAL A 87 12.56 -4.13 0.94
CA VAL A 87 11.50 -3.57 1.80
C VAL A 87 10.20 -3.33 1.03
N ASP A 88 10.31 -2.86 -0.21
CA ASP A 88 9.11 -2.58 -1.02
C ASP A 88 8.36 -3.86 -1.39
N ALA A 89 9.08 -4.96 -1.66
CA ALA A 89 8.47 -6.25 -1.90
C ALA A 89 7.78 -6.79 -0.65
N LEU A 90 8.41 -6.65 0.51
CA LEU A 90 7.82 -7.05 1.79
C LEU A 90 6.55 -6.24 2.11
N ASP A 91 6.54 -4.96 1.77
CA ASP A 91 5.35 -4.12 1.91
C ASP A 91 4.17 -4.70 1.11
N SER A 92 4.40 -5.02 -0.16
CA SER A 92 3.34 -5.56 -1.03
C SER A 92 2.88 -6.95 -0.58
N TRP A 93 3.80 -7.82 -0.15
CA TRP A 93 3.44 -9.15 0.36
C TRP A 93 2.64 -9.07 1.66
N SER A 94 3.01 -8.18 2.58
CA SER A 94 2.26 -8.00 3.83
C SER A 94 0.85 -7.46 3.57
N ALA A 95 0.70 -6.53 2.63
CA ALA A 95 -0.61 -6.05 2.21
C ALA A 95 -1.46 -7.16 1.58
N LEU A 96 -0.85 -8.04 0.78
CA LEU A 96 -1.54 -9.20 0.22
C LEU A 96 -2.07 -10.11 1.32
N ILE A 97 -1.25 -10.40 2.32
CA ILE A 97 -1.66 -11.26 3.45
C ILE A 97 -2.81 -10.61 4.23
N LEU A 98 -2.74 -9.31 4.46
CA LEU A 98 -3.85 -8.59 5.10
C LEU A 98 -5.14 -8.73 4.27
N ALA A 99 -5.04 -8.53 2.96
CA ALA A 99 -6.19 -8.65 2.07
C ALA A 99 -6.78 -10.06 2.09
N GLU A 100 -5.94 -11.09 2.07
CA GLU A 100 -6.40 -12.48 2.18
C GLU A 100 -7.08 -12.74 3.54
N THR A 101 -6.50 -12.21 4.62
CA THR A 101 -7.05 -12.37 5.96
C THR A 101 -8.43 -11.73 6.10
N LEU A 102 -8.62 -10.57 5.48
CA LEU A 102 -9.89 -9.84 5.51
C LEU A 102 -10.86 -10.24 4.40
N ASP A 103 -10.42 -11.09 3.49
CA ASP A 103 -11.18 -11.49 2.29
C ASP A 103 -11.61 -10.27 1.47
N LEU A 104 -10.65 -9.39 1.18
CA LEU A 104 -10.85 -8.17 0.43
C LEU A 104 -9.90 -8.13 -0.77
N PRO A 105 -10.25 -7.37 -1.82
CA PRO A 105 -9.31 -7.15 -2.93
C PRO A 105 -8.09 -6.35 -2.47
N LEU A 106 -6.98 -6.56 -3.17
CA LEU A 106 -5.74 -5.79 -3.00
C LEU A 106 -5.55 -4.85 -4.18
N PHE A 107 -5.29 -3.58 -3.90
CA PHE A 107 -4.87 -2.61 -4.89
C PHE A 107 -3.37 -2.35 -4.73
N THR A 108 -2.59 -2.72 -5.74
CA THR A 108 -1.12 -2.70 -5.67
C THR A 108 -0.52 -2.22 -6.98
N ALA A 109 0.59 -1.51 -6.90
CA ALA A 109 1.42 -1.17 -8.05
C ALA A 109 2.51 -2.23 -8.33
N SER A 110 2.63 -3.25 -7.49
CA SER A 110 3.60 -4.34 -7.70
C SER A 110 3.07 -5.39 -8.67
N ASP A 111 3.93 -5.87 -9.58
CA ASP A 111 3.63 -7.00 -10.46
C ASP A 111 4.15 -8.32 -9.91
N GLU A 112 4.81 -8.31 -8.74
CA GLU A 112 5.42 -9.49 -8.14
C GLU A 112 4.45 -10.31 -7.28
N VAL A 113 3.42 -9.68 -6.72
CA VAL A 113 2.47 -10.37 -5.85
C VAL A 113 1.33 -10.99 -6.66
N SER A 114 0.91 -12.17 -6.25
CA SER A 114 -0.22 -12.87 -6.86
C SER A 114 -0.98 -13.67 -5.81
N SER A 115 -2.25 -13.90 -6.06
CA SER A 115 -3.10 -14.70 -5.19
C SER A 115 -4.22 -15.36 -6.00
N ASP A 116 -4.56 -16.58 -5.65
CA ASP A 116 -5.75 -17.26 -6.16
C ASP A 116 -6.94 -17.16 -5.20
N ARG A 117 -6.77 -16.47 -4.07
CA ARG A 117 -7.77 -16.33 -3.01
C ARG A 117 -8.54 -15.02 -3.06
N ILE A 118 -7.91 -13.96 -3.61
CA ILE A 118 -8.50 -12.62 -3.66
C ILE A 118 -8.24 -11.99 -5.03
N GLU A 119 -9.03 -10.99 -5.36
CA GLU A 119 -8.80 -10.17 -6.55
C GLU A 119 -7.63 -9.23 -6.34
N ILE A 120 -6.76 -9.14 -7.35
CA ILE A 120 -5.67 -8.16 -7.36
C ILE A 120 -5.97 -7.14 -8.44
N ARG A 121 -6.02 -5.88 -8.05
CA ARG A 121 -6.25 -4.75 -8.93
C ARG A 121 -4.99 -3.89 -9.03
N ARG A 122 -4.71 -3.40 -10.23
CA ARG A 122 -3.54 -2.56 -10.50
C ARG A 122 -3.97 -1.26 -11.17
N PRO A 123 -3.17 -0.18 -11.03
CA PRO A 123 -3.52 1.11 -11.64
C PRO A 123 -3.37 1.14 -13.16
N TRP A 124 -2.73 0.13 -13.75
CA TRP A 124 -2.57 0.03 -15.20
C TRP A 124 -3.44 -1.02 -15.88
#